data_1c55cc4d7b1e50847dc40610bf68cf48
#
_entry.id   1c55cc4d7b1e50847dc40610bf68cf48
#
_cell.length_a   1.000
_cell.length_b   1.000
_cell.length_c   1.000
_cell.angle_alpha   90.00
_cell.angle_beta   90.00
_cell.angle_gamma   90.00
#
_symmetry.space_group_name_H-M   'P 1'
#
loop_
_entity.id
_entity.type
_entity.pdbx_description
1 polymer ?
#
loop_
_entity_poly.entity_id
_entity_poly.type
_entity_poly.pdbx_seq_one_letter_code
_entity_poly.pdbx_strand_id
1 'polypeptide(L)'
;MYRLVIQPNALDELEAAYEWLRQRAPDAAANWFNGFVDALQQLKTVPESFGLVPDIRDVPYPIRQLLYGKRQHKYRAFFTTVGNEVHVLHIRHGARRTWRPKNLPRFD
;
A
#
# COMPACT_ATOMS: atom_id res chain seq x y z
N MET A 1 -19.70 0.90 1.32
CA MET A 1 -18.38 1.53 1.36
C MET A 1 -17.54 0.86 2.44
N TYR A 2 -16.28 0.62 2.14
CA TYR A 2 -15.35 -0.03 3.07
C TYR A 2 -14.72 1.00 3.99
N ARG A 3 -14.32 0.56 5.17
CA ARG A 3 -13.49 1.35 6.07
C ARG A 3 -12.01 1.05 5.80
N LEU A 4 -11.20 2.08 5.65
CA LEU A 4 -9.76 1.94 5.39
C LEU A 4 -9.00 1.85 6.71
N VAL A 5 -8.20 0.80 6.84
CA VAL A 5 -7.32 0.59 7.99
C VAL A 5 -5.88 0.47 7.44
N ILE A 6 -5.00 1.38 7.83
CA ILE A 6 -3.60 1.29 7.46
C ILE A 6 -2.87 0.64 8.63
N GLN A 7 -2.36 -0.58 8.41
CA GLN A 7 -1.66 -1.32 9.44
C GLN A 7 -0.39 -0.59 9.86
N PRO A 8 0.08 -0.78 11.10
CA PRO A 8 1.25 -0.05 11.60
C PRO A 8 2.49 -0.18 10.72
N ASN A 9 2.76 -1.38 10.18
CA ASN A 9 3.90 -1.56 9.29
C ASN A 9 3.79 -0.71 8.03
N ALA A 10 2.60 -0.67 7.44
CA ALA A 10 2.36 0.13 6.24
C ALA A 10 2.49 1.62 6.54
N LEU A 11 1.99 2.05 7.69
CA LEU A 11 2.10 3.46 8.08
C LEU A 11 3.56 3.86 8.28
N ASP A 12 4.33 3.03 8.97
CA ASP A 12 5.76 3.28 9.17
C ASP A 12 6.50 3.35 7.83
N GLU A 13 6.18 2.46 6.92
CA GLU A 13 6.79 2.44 5.59
C GLU A 13 6.44 3.68 4.77
N LEU A 14 5.19 4.12 4.86
CA LEU A 14 4.74 5.33 4.18
C LEU A 14 5.47 6.57 4.74
N GLU A 15 5.56 6.67 6.05
CA GLU A 15 6.25 7.78 6.72
C GLU A 15 7.74 7.79 6.38
N ALA A 16 8.38 6.62 6.34
CA ALA A 16 9.80 6.53 5.98
C ALA A 16 10.04 6.98 4.54
N ALA A 17 9.17 6.58 3.62
CA ALA A 17 9.26 7.00 2.22
C ALA A 17 9.09 8.52 2.09
N TYR A 18 8.12 9.08 2.80
CA TYR A 18 7.89 10.52 2.81
C TYR A 18 9.11 11.27 3.35
N GLU A 19 9.65 10.82 4.47
CA GLU A 19 10.80 11.48 5.11
C GLU A 19 12.03 11.44 4.20
N TRP A 20 12.26 10.32 3.53
CA TRP A 20 13.36 10.19 2.58
C TRP A 20 13.23 11.21 1.45
N LEU A 21 12.01 11.35 0.90
CA LEU A 21 11.76 12.26 -0.20
C LEU A 21 11.79 13.73 0.25
N ARG A 22 11.29 14.00 1.46
CA ARG A 22 11.26 15.35 2.03
C ARG A 22 12.66 15.95 2.16
N GLN A 23 13.64 15.13 2.51
CA GLN A 23 15.04 15.59 2.65
C GLN A 23 15.65 16.00 1.31
N ARG A 24 15.12 15.50 0.20
CA ARG A 24 15.64 15.75 -1.14
C ARG A 24 14.82 16.76 -1.93
N ALA A 25 13.50 16.74 -1.76
CA ALA A 25 12.60 17.60 -2.52
C ALA A 25 11.34 17.87 -1.68
N PRO A 26 11.40 18.84 -0.75
CA PRO A 26 10.30 19.05 0.21
C PRO A 26 8.94 19.30 -0.44
N ASP A 27 8.88 20.13 -1.48
CA ASP A 27 7.60 20.46 -2.12
C ASP A 27 7.03 19.24 -2.86
N ALA A 28 7.89 18.51 -3.57
CA ALA A 28 7.47 17.30 -4.26
C ALA A 28 7.05 16.22 -3.27
N ALA A 29 7.67 16.16 -2.10
CA ALA A 29 7.33 15.20 -1.05
C ALA A 29 5.92 15.40 -0.55
N ALA A 30 5.53 16.65 -0.28
CA ALA A 30 4.18 16.96 0.18
C ALA A 30 3.12 16.56 -0.85
N ASN A 31 3.38 16.89 -2.12
CA ASN A 31 2.46 16.53 -3.20
C ASN A 31 2.36 15.00 -3.36
N TRP A 32 3.50 14.32 -3.28
CA TRP A 32 3.55 12.86 -3.39
C TRP A 32 2.76 12.19 -2.26
N PHE A 33 2.96 12.66 -1.03
CA PHE A 33 2.29 12.10 0.14
C PHE A 33 0.78 12.28 0.03
N ASN A 34 0.34 13.50 -0.27
CA ASN A 34 -1.08 13.80 -0.37
C ASN A 34 -1.74 13.01 -1.50
N GLY A 35 -1.07 12.89 -2.62
CA GLY A 35 -1.57 12.09 -3.74
C GLY A 35 -1.67 10.61 -3.40
N PHE A 36 -0.71 10.09 -2.63
CA PHE A 36 -0.75 8.68 -2.21
C PHE A 36 -1.91 8.43 -1.25
N VAL A 37 -2.12 9.33 -0.29
CA VAL A 37 -3.24 9.22 0.64
C VAL A 37 -4.57 9.25 -0.13
N ASP A 38 -4.69 10.15 -1.11
CA ASP A 38 -5.89 10.22 -1.94
C ASP A 38 -6.12 8.92 -2.72
N ALA A 39 -5.04 8.34 -3.26
CA ALA A 39 -5.12 7.06 -3.97
C ALA A 39 -5.59 5.93 -3.04
N LEU A 40 -5.07 5.89 -1.82
CA LEU A 40 -5.48 4.90 -0.82
C LEU A 40 -6.96 5.05 -0.45
N GLN A 41 -7.48 6.27 -0.43
CA GLN A 41 -8.90 6.50 -0.14
C GLN A 41 -9.82 5.84 -1.17
N GLN A 42 -9.37 5.65 -2.41
CA GLN A 42 -10.16 4.99 -3.44
C GLN A 42 -10.47 3.53 -3.10
N LEU A 43 -9.65 2.91 -2.24
CA LEU A 43 -9.87 1.53 -1.81
C LEU A 43 -11.16 1.37 -0.99
N LYS A 44 -11.70 2.45 -0.48
CA LYS A 44 -12.98 2.42 0.25
C LYS A 44 -14.17 2.08 -0.66
N THR A 45 -14.03 2.27 -1.95
CA THR A 45 -15.14 2.15 -2.89
C THR A 45 -15.14 0.82 -3.64
N VAL A 46 -14.04 0.46 -4.30
CA VAL A 46 -13.98 -0.72 -5.17
C VAL A 46 -12.66 -1.49 -4.99
N PRO A 47 -12.38 -1.99 -3.78
CA PRO A 47 -11.10 -2.66 -3.55
C PRO A 47 -10.90 -3.91 -4.42
N GLU A 48 -11.98 -4.63 -4.75
CA GLU A 48 -11.89 -5.84 -5.55
C GLU A 48 -11.59 -5.58 -7.02
N SER A 49 -11.66 -4.33 -7.48
CA SER A 49 -11.29 -4.00 -8.85
C SER A 49 -9.77 -3.97 -9.06
N PHE A 50 -8.99 -3.95 -7.98
CA PHE A 50 -7.54 -3.96 -8.07
C PHE A 50 -7.03 -5.40 -8.21
N GLY A 51 -5.93 -5.57 -8.96
CA GLY A 51 -5.42 -6.90 -9.25
C GLY A 51 -4.78 -7.59 -8.06
N LEU A 52 -4.87 -8.91 -8.05
CA LEU A 52 -4.14 -9.73 -7.10
C LEU A 52 -2.64 -9.64 -7.38
N VAL A 53 -1.83 -9.75 -6.32
CA VAL A 53 -0.37 -9.77 -6.47
C VAL A 53 0.04 -11.08 -7.14
N PRO A 54 0.68 -11.01 -8.33
CA PRO A 54 0.87 -12.24 -9.13
C PRO A 54 1.90 -13.21 -8.57
N ASP A 55 2.93 -12.70 -7.89
CA ASP A 55 4.07 -13.52 -7.47
C ASP A 55 4.05 -13.88 -6.00
N ILE A 56 2.89 -13.76 -5.36
CA ILE A 56 2.79 -14.04 -3.94
C ILE A 56 2.28 -15.46 -3.72
N ARG A 57 2.90 -16.18 -2.79
CA ARG A 57 2.54 -17.55 -2.45
C ARG A 57 2.47 -17.71 -0.95
N ASP A 58 1.79 -18.77 -0.51
CA ASP A 58 1.73 -19.18 0.88
C ASP A 58 1.21 -18.08 1.81
N VAL A 59 0.21 -17.36 1.33
CA VAL A 59 -0.44 -16.32 2.12
C VAL A 59 -1.81 -16.83 2.58
N PRO A 60 -2.24 -16.41 3.79
CA PRO A 60 -3.48 -16.94 4.39
C PRO A 60 -4.75 -16.36 3.77
N TYR A 61 -4.66 -15.35 2.93
CA TYR A 61 -5.79 -14.68 2.30
C TYR A 61 -5.36 -13.99 1.02
N PRO A 62 -6.29 -13.67 0.11
CA PRO A 62 -5.94 -12.94 -1.11
C PRO A 62 -5.36 -11.57 -0.79
N ILE A 63 -4.28 -11.22 -1.48
CA ILE A 63 -3.65 -9.91 -1.36
C ILE A 63 -3.66 -9.23 -2.71
N ARG A 64 -4.17 -8.01 -2.74
CA ARG A 64 -4.24 -7.16 -3.91
C ARG A 64 -3.25 -6.03 -3.78
N GLN A 65 -3.00 -5.34 -4.89
CA GLN A 65 -2.07 -4.21 -4.89
C GLN A 65 -2.66 -2.99 -5.59
N LEU A 66 -2.33 -1.83 -5.04
CA LEU A 66 -2.54 -0.54 -5.67
C LEU A 66 -1.17 0.00 -6.07
N LEU A 67 -1.02 0.41 -7.33
CA LEU A 67 0.22 1.02 -7.81
C LEU A 67 0.06 2.54 -7.80
N TYR A 68 1.04 3.22 -7.20
CA TYR A 68 1.02 4.68 -7.12
C TYR A 68 2.37 5.26 -7.51
N GLY A 69 2.34 6.36 -8.26
CA GLY A 69 3.54 7.06 -8.67
C GLY A 69 3.89 6.83 -10.13
N LYS A 70 4.97 7.44 -10.57
CA LYS A 70 5.39 7.43 -11.97
C LYS A 70 6.83 6.98 -12.11
N ARG A 71 7.11 6.23 -13.17
CA ARG A 71 8.46 5.82 -13.56
C ARG A 71 9.19 5.10 -12.41
N GLN A 72 10.34 5.65 -12.00
CA GLN A 72 11.19 5.06 -10.97
C GLN A 72 10.67 5.26 -9.55
N HIS A 73 9.63 6.09 -9.39
CA HIS A 73 9.05 6.42 -8.09
C HIS A 73 7.70 5.75 -7.87
N LYS A 74 7.50 4.58 -8.48
CA LYS A 74 6.29 3.80 -8.25
C LYS A 74 6.39 3.06 -6.93
N TYR A 75 5.29 3.10 -6.20
CA TYR A 75 5.14 2.35 -4.95
C TYR A 75 3.98 1.38 -5.08
N ARG A 76 4.05 0.31 -4.32
CA ARG A 76 3.03 -0.72 -4.26
C ARG A 76 2.43 -0.73 -2.87
N ALA A 77 1.12 -0.57 -2.77
CA ALA A 77 0.39 -0.73 -1.53
C ALA A 77 -0.31 -2.09 -1.57
N PHE A 78 0.08 -2.99 -0.67
CA PHE A 78 -0.51 -4.33 -0.58
C PHE A 78 -1.63 -4.33 0.43
N PHE A 79 -2.79 -4.85 0.03
CA PHE A 79 -3.96 -4.80 0.90
C PHE A 79 -4.82 -6.04 0.75
N THR A 80 -5.65 -6.27 1.74
CA THR A 80 -6.68 -7.31 1.72
C THR A 80 -7.98 -6.75 2.29
N THR A 81 -9.08 -7.41 1.97
CA THR A 81 -10.40 -7.03 2.51
C THR A 81 -10.84 -8.03 3.55
N VAL A 82 -11.39 -7.54 4.65
CA VAL A 82 -11.94 -8.34 5.73
C VAL A 82 -13.29 -7.75 6.10
N GLY A 83 -14.37 -8.44 5.77
CA GLY A 83 -15.71 -7.90 5.96
C GLY A 83 -15.87 -6.58 5.21
N ASN A 84 -16.19 -5.50 5.91
CA ASN A 84 -16.34 -4.17 5.32
C ASN A 84 -15.10 -3.30 5.53
N GLU A 85 -13.94 -3.92 5.80
CA GLU A 85 -12.70 -3.19 6.00
C GLU A 85 -11.67 -3.54 4.92
N VAL A 86 -10.89 -2.53 4.51
CA VAL A 86 -9.71 -2.73 3.68
C VAL A 86 -8.50 -2.48 4.56
N HIS A 87 -7.64 -3.48 4.68
CA HIS A 87 -6.42 -3.39 5.48
C HIS A 87 -5.21 -3.24 4.55
N VAL A 88 -4.55 -2.09 4.60
CA VAL A 88 -3.28 -1.90 3.91
C VAL A 88 -2.18 -2.51 4.78
N LEU A 89 -1.53 -3.54 4.25
CA LEU A 89 -0.60 -4.38 5.01
C LEU A 89 0.83 -3.87 4.94
N HIS A 90 1.26 -3.51 3.73
CA HIS A 90 2.62 -3.04 3.47
C HIS A 90 2.65 -2.05 2.32
N ILE A 91 3.65 -1.17 2.35
CA ILE A 91 3.93 -0.24 1.25
C ILE A 91 5.39 -0.42 0.86
N ARG A 92 5.64 -0.74 -0.41
CA ARG A 92 6.97 -1.05 -0.93
C ARG A 92 7.26 -0.31 -2.20
N HIS A 93 8.53 0.02 -2.42
CA HIS A 93 8.97 0.60 -3.68
C HIS A 93 8.76 -0.41 -4.81
N GLY A 94 8.17 0.05 -5.92
CA GLY A 94 7.76 -0.83 -7.01
C GLY A 94 8.90 -1.48 -7.79
N ALA A 95 10.14 -0.97 -7.65
CA ALA A 95 11.30 -1.56 -8.29
C ALA A 95 11.69 -2.92 -7.69
N ARG A 96 11.23 -3.24 -6.50
CA ARG A 96 11.47 -4.54 -5.88
C ARG A 96 10.55 -5.58 -6.52
N ARG A 97 11.14 -6.53 -7.23
CA ARG A 97 10.39 -7.53 -8.00
C ARG A 97 9.67 -8.55 -7.14
N THR A 98 10.30 -8.97 -6.06
CA THR A 98 9.73 -9.99 -5.19
C THR A 98 9.43 -9.40 -3.83
N TRP A 99 8.22 -9.62 -3.38
CA TRP A 99 7.81 -9.29 -2.04
C TRP A 99 7.42 -10.58 -1.34
N ARG A 100 8.07 -10.85 -0.22
CA ARG A 100 7.72 -11.98 0.64
C ARG A 100 7.15 -11.42 1.92
N PRO A 101 5.85 -11.55 2.13
CA PRO A 101 5.23 -10.98 3.31
C PRO A 101 5.70 -11.71 4.58
N LYS A 102 6.00 -10.89 5.59
CA LYS A 102 6.36 -11.38 6.93
C LYS A 102 5.40 -10.74 7.92
N ASN A 103 5.08 -11.50 8.96
CA ASN A 103 4.26 -10.97 10.06
C ASN A 103 2.92 -10.42 9.60
N LEU A 104 2.27 -11.13 8.67
CA LEU A 104 0.94 -10.76 8.24
C LEU A 104 -0.05 -10.89 9.41
N PRO A 105 -0.96 -9.93 9.56
CA PRO A 105 -1.95 -10.02 10.62
C PRO A 105 -2.90 -11.20 10.40
N ARG A 106 -3.44 -11.70 11.49
CA ARG A 106 -4.52 -12.68 11.45
C ARG A 106 -5.84 -11.98 11.59
N PHE A 107 -6.77 -12.39 10.77
CA PHE A 107 -8.15 -11.91 10.83
C PHE A 107 -9.03 -13.11 11.15
N ASP A 108 -9.58 -13.12 12.32
CA ASP A 108 -10.46 -14.21 12.78
C ASP A 108 -11.91 -13.89 12.53
#